data_f288a8f6d462f486a02999639eb872b0
#
_entry.id   f288a8f6d462f486a02999639eb872b0
#
_cell.length_a   1.000
_cell.length_b   1.000
_cell.length_c   1.000
_cell.angle_alpha   90.00
_cell.angle_beta   90.00
_cell.angle_gamma   90.00
#
_symmetry.space_group_name_H-M   'P 1'
#
loop_
_entity.id
_entity.type
_entity.pdbx_description
1 polymer ?
#
loop_
_entity_poly.entity_id
_entity_poly.type
_entity_poly.pdbx_seq_one_letter_code
_entity_poly.pdbx_strand_id
1 'polypeptide(L)'
;QAICAPKSRKKTDFFSKNRAAVCGSASKEQDAKKLGAHNFVLTKDAAAMEKAKGTFDYILNTVSAEHDYAMYLDLLKTNGTMIIVGIPPTPLPLPAGKLIMKRKNIIGSLIGGIRETQEMLDYCAEHNIVSEVEVINIDQINDAYERMLKGDVRYRFVIDTASLKQ
;
A
#
# COMPACT_ATOMS: atom_id res chain seq x y z
N GLN A 1 1.44 -0.97 5.19
CA GLN A 1 0.51 0.11 4.85
C GLN A 1 -0.58 -0.45 3.95
N ALA A 2 -1.84 -0.22 4.28
CA ALA A 2 -2.95 -0.59 3.44
C ALA A 2 -3.55 0.67 2.79
N ILE A 3 -3.88 0.57 1.52
CA ILE A 3 -4.56 1.64 0.77
C ILE A 3 -5.99 1.20 0.53
N CYS A 4 -6.95 2.04 0.90
CA CYS A 4 -8.37 1.74 0.81
C CYS A 4 -9.06 2.69 -0.17
N ALA A 5 -9.94 2.17 -1.01
CA ALA A 5 -10.66 2.94 -2.00
C ALA A 5 -12.13 2.51 -2.14
N PRO A 6 -13.05 3.43 -2.49
CA PRO A 6 -14.41 3.10 -2.86
C PRO A 6 -14.48 2.49 -4.27
N LYS A 7 -15.55 1.72 -4.52
CA LYS A 7 -15.82 1.13 -5.83
C LYS A 7 -16.31 2.20 -6.80
N SER A 8 -15.63 2.35 -7.94
CA SER A 8 -16.11 3.19 -9.05
C SER A 8 -16.63 2.33 -10.19
N ARG A 9 -17.63 2.84 -10.93
CA ARG A 9 -18.20 2.18 -12.11
C ARG A 9 -17.34 2.32 -13.38
N LYS A 10 -16.34 3.23 -13.38
CA LYS A 10 -15.39 3.42 -14.50
C LYS A 10 -13.98 3.05 -14.06
N LYS A 11 -13.22 2.36 -14.91
CA LYS A 11 -11.82 1.98 -14.62
C LYS A 11 -10.94 3.18 -14.24
N THR A 12 -11.20 4.35 -14.83
CA THR A 12 -10.48 5.61 -14.58
C THR A 12 -10.79 6.26 -13.23
N ASP A 13 -11.96 5.96 -12.62
CA ASP A 13 -12.40 6.57 -11.37
C ASP A 13 -11.97 5.80 -10.11
N PHE A 14 -11.31 4.65 -10.26
CA PHE A 14 -10.89 3.81 -9.13
C PHE A 14 -10.03 4.58 -8.12
N PHE A 15 -9.29 5.59 -8.60
CA PHE A 15 -8.41 6.42 -7.78
C PHE A 15 -8.95 7.83 -7.49
N SER A 16 -10.16 8.18 -7.94
CA SER A 16 -10.58 9.58 -7.94
C SER A 16 -11.17 10.12 -6.64
N LYS A 17 -11.73 9.29 -5.74
CA LYS A 17 -12.41 9.79 -4.53
C LYS A 17 -12.22 8.88 -3.31
N ASN A 18 -11.92 9.51 -2.16
CA ASN A 18 -11.86 8.89 -0.82
C ASN A 18 -10.84 7.76 -0.64
N ARG A 19 -9.60 7.99 -1.07
CA ARG A 19 -8.48 7.11 -0.70
C ARG A 19 -8.11 7.34 0.76
N ALA A 20 -7.94 6.27 1.51
CA ALA A 20 -7.43 6.33 2.87
C ALA A 20 -6.16 5.49 3.00
N ALA A 21 -5.17 6.01 3.70
CA ALA A 21 -4.04 5.22 4.17
C ALA A 21 -4.36 4.68 5.57
N VAL A 22 -4.29 3.36 5.74
CA VAL A 22 -4.44 2.71 7.05
C VAL A 22 -3.05 2.26 7.51
N CYS A 23 -2.57 2.81 8.62
CA CYS A 23 -1.19 2.66 9.02
C CYS A 23 -1.02 2.54 10.54
N GLY A 24 0.02 1.80 10.98
CA GLY A 24 0.36 1.62 12.40
C GLY A 24 1.15 2.78 13.04
N SER A 25 1.60 3.77 12.25
CA SER A 25 2.40 4.90 12.74
C SER A 25 1.83 6.23 12.30
N ALA A 26 1.59 7.11 13.28
CA ALA A 26 1.10 8.47 13.03
C ALA A 26 2.11 9.33 12.24
N SER A 27 3.40 9.05 12.36
CA SER A 27 4.46 9.79 11.64
C SER A 27 4.33 9.73 10.12
N LYS A 28 3.60 8.74 9.59
CA LYS A 28 3.36 8.54 8.15
C LYS A 28 2.15 9.32 7.60
N GLU A 29 1.43 10.03 8.44
CA GLU A 29 0.20 10.72 8.01
C GLU A 29 0.48 11.83 6.98
N GLN A 30 1.47 12.67 7.24
CA GLN A 30 1.84 13.76 6.32
C GLN A 30 2.30 13.21 4.98
N ASP A 31 3.15 12.18 4.97
CA ASP A 31 3.62 11.52 3.75
C ASP A 31 2.46 10.88 2.98
N ALA A 32 1.55 10.20 3.67
CA ALA A 32 0.37 9.61 3.04
C ALA A 32 -0.52 10.67 2.36
N LYS A 33 -0.74 11.82 3.03
CA LYS A 33 -1.49 12.94 2.46
C LYS A 33 -0.79 13.58 1.27
N LYS A 34 0.53 13.79 1.36
CA LYS A 34 1.36 14.29 0.26
C LYS A 34 1.28 13.37 -0.97
N LEU A 35 1.27 12.06 -0.76
CA LEU A 35 1.11 11.05 -1.81
C LEU A 35 -0.35 10.88 -2.29
N GLY A 36 -1.26 11.74 -1.84
CA GLY A 36 -2.63 11.82 -2.33
C GLY A 36 -3.67 11.01 -1.54
N ALA A 37 -3.39 10.57 -0.33
CA ALA A 37 -4.42 10.05 0.56
C ALA A 37 -5.32 11.19 1.06
N HIS A 38 -6.63 11.02 0.93
CA HIS A 38 -7.60 12.00 1.43
C HIS A 38 -7.85 11.85 2.93
N ASN A 39 -7.76 10.61 3.42
CA ASN A 39 -7.96 10.26 4.82
C ASN A 39 -6.80 9.41 5.34
N PHE A 40 -6.59 9.47 6.64
CA PHE A 40 -5.62 8.64 7.34
C PHE A 40 -6.30 7.95 8.50
N VAL A 41 -6.10 6.64 8.64
CA VAL A 41 -6.64 5.84 9.74
C VAL A 41 -5.47 5.20 10.49
N LEU A 42 -5.29 5.59 11.74
CA LEU A 42 -4.27 5.01 12.59
C LEU A 42 -4.79 3.71 13.21
N THR A 43 -4.14 2.58 12.94
CA THR A 43 -4.61 1.26 13.44
C THR A 43 -4.57 1.13 14.97
N LYS A 44 -3.73 1.94 15.63
CA LYS A 44 -3.65 2.00 17.10
C LYS A 44 -4.74 2.85 17.75
N ASP A 45 -5.48 3.62 16.96
CA ASP A 45 -6.63 4.42 17.43
C ASP A 45 -7.91 3.60 17.25
N ALA A 46 -8.41 3.05 18.35
CA ALA A 46 -9.61 2.22 18.36
C ALA A 46 -10.86 2.97 17.86
N ALA A 47 -10.97 4.28 18.16
CA ALA A 47 -12.11 5.09 17.73
C ALA A 47 -12.07 5.35 16.23
N ALA A 48 -10.88 5.64 15.66
CA ALA A 48 -10.70 5.80 14.22
C ALA A 48 -10.98 4.49 13.46
N MET A 49 -10.53 3.36 14.00
CA MET A 49 -10.79 2.03 13.42
C MET A 49 -12.28 1.66 13.46
N GLU A 50 -12.96 1.93 14.57
CA GLU A 50 -14.41 1.70 14.70
C GLU A 50 -15.20 2.53 13.67
N LYS A 51 -14.86 3.81 13.53
CA LYS A 51 -15.47 4.72 12.53
C LYS A 51 -15.23 4.26 11.09
N ALA A 52 -14.11 3.59 10.83
CA ALA A 52 -13.76 3.10 9.50
C ALA A 52 -14.42 1.75 9.15
N LYS A 53 -15.05 1.05 10.09
CA LYS A 53 -15.70 -0.24 9.85
C LYS A 53 -16.77 -0.15 8.76
N GLY A 54 -16.68 -1.08 7.80
CA GLY A 54 -17.66 -1.19 6.71
C GLY A 54 -17.68 0.02 5.77
N THR A 55 -16.60 0.78 5.66
CA THR A 55 -16.56 1.98 4.82
C THR A 55 -15.81 1.79 3.50
N PHE A 56 -14.97 0.76 3.36
CA PHE A 56 -14.16 0.55 2.17
C PHE A 56 -14.71 -0.53 1.25
N ASP A 57 -14.68 -0.29 -0.05
CA ASP A 57 -15.01 -1.27 -1.07
C ASP A 57 -13.78 -2.14 -1.40
N TYR A 58 -12.58 -1.55 -1.36
CA TYR A 58 -11.32 -2.23 -1.62
C TYR A 58 -10.27 -1.88 -0.56
N ILE A 59 -9.46 -2.87 -0.21
CA ILE A 59 -8.25 -2.70 0.61
C ILE A 59 -7.09 -3.32 -0.16
N LEU A 60 -6.09 -2.52 -0.54
CA LEU A 60 -4.82 -3.01 -1.06
C LEU A 60 -3.87 -3.20 0.14
N ASN A 61 -3.59 -4.44 0.48
CA ASN A 61 -2.72 -4.79 1.59
C ASN A 61 -1.30 -5.10 1.08
N THR A 62 -0.38 -4.19 1.37
CA THR A 62 1.04 -4.26 0.99
C THR A 62 1.94 -4.66 2.17
N VAL A 63 1.36 -5.06 3.31
CA VAL A 63 2.11 -5.38 4.53
C VAL A 63 2.68 -6.78 4.43
N SER A 64 4.01 -6.89 4.50
CA SER A 64 4.71 -8.18 4.53
C SER A 64 5.07 -8.64 5.96
N ALA A 65 4.83 -7.81 6.98
CA ALA A 65 4.98 -8.18 8.37
C ALA A 65 3.72 -8.88 8.89
N GLU A 66 3.85 -9.61 9.98
CA GLU A 66 2.72 -10.21 10.68
C GLU A 66 1.74 -9.13 11.18
N HIS A 67 0.46 -9.30 10.93
CA HIS A 67 -0.60 -8.38 11.34
C HIS A 67 -1.97 -9.06 11.35
N ASP A 68 -2.95 -8.44 12.02
CA ASP A 68 -4.32 -8.96 12.13
C ASP A 68 -5.14 -8.66 10.86
N TYR A 69 -5.29 -9.66 9.99
CA TYR A 69 -6.14 -9.59 8.81
C TYR A 69 -7.63 -9.45 9.13
N ALA A 70 -8.07 -10.00 10.26
CA ALA A 70 -9.46 -9.94 10.68
C ALA A 70 -9.90 -8.50 10.95
N MET A 71 -9.00 -7.69 11.52
CA MET A 71 -9.20 -6.27 11.75
C MET A 71 -9.42 -5.50 10.43
N TYR A 72 -8.61 -5.78 9.41
CA TYR A 72 -8.77 -5.13 8.09
C TYR A 72 -10.02 -5.60 7.36
N LEU A 73 -10.41 -6.87 7.52
CA LEU A 73 -11.68 -7.36 6.96
C LEU A 73 -12.89 -6.62 7.52
N ASP A 74 -12.86 -6.19 8.78
CA ASP A 74 -13.96 -5.42 9.37
C ASP A 74 -14.16 -4.05 8.72
N LEU A 75 -13.13 -3.48 8.14
CA LEU A 75 -13.19 -2.20 7.42
C LEU A 75 -13.93 -2.31 6.08
N LEU A 76 -14.03 -3.51 5.50
CA LEU A 76 -14.70 -3.74 4.23
C LEU A 76 -16.22 -3.72 4.35
N LYS A 77 -16.86 -3.09 3.36
CA LYS A 77 -18.30 -3.17 3.11
C LYS A 77 -18.73 -4.60 2.75
N THR A 78 -20.05 -4.79 2.61
CA THR A 78 -20.61 -5.98 1.96
C THR A 78 -20.13 -6.08 0.51
N ASN A 79 -19.71 -7.26 0.08
CA ASN A 79 -19.05 -7.54 -1.21
C ASN A 79 -17.72 -6.81 -1.41
N GLY A 80 -17.12 -6.26 -0.35
CA GLY A 80 -15.81 -5.63 -0.42
C GLY A 80 -14.69 -6.64 -0.66
N THR A 81 -13.56 -6.17 -1.20
CA THR A 81 -12.43 -7.02 -1.60
C THR A 81 -11.13 -6.55 -0.96
N MET A 82 -10.42 -7.47 -0.30
CA MET A 82 -9.03 -7.27 0.11
C MET A 82 -8.10 -7.87 -0.94
N ILE A 83 -7.16 -7.07 -1.41
CA ILE A 83 -6.14 -7.46 -2.40
C ILE A 83 -4.82 -7.58 -1.65
N ILE A 84 -4.25 -8.78 -1.61
CA ILE A 84 -3.00 -9.06 -0.91
C ILE A 84 -1.85 -9.06 -1.92
N VAL A 85 -0.86 -8.20 -1.70
CA VAL A 85 0.36 -8.12 -2.50
C VAL A 85 1.63 -8.25 -1.63
N GLY A 86 1.50 -8.13 -0.30
CA GLY A 86 2.56 -8.42 0.64
C GLY A 86 2.54 -9.90 1.06
N ILE A 87 3.70 -10.51 1.24
CA ILE A 87 3.83 -11.90 1.68
C ILE A 87 4.32 -11.90 3.13
N PRO A 88 3.44 -12.22 4.11
CA PRO A 88 3.85 -12.38 5.50
C PRO A 88 4.64 -13.67 5.70
N PRO A 89 5.50 -13.75 6.74
CA PRO A 89 6.30 -14.94 7.02
C PRO A 89 5.47 -16.11 7.56
N THR A 90 4.28 -15.85 8.09
CA THR A 90 3.39 -16.83 8.71
C THR A 90 2.11 -17.01 7.91
N PRO A 91 1.46 -18.19 7.96
CA PRO A 91 0.15 -18.40 7.33
C PRO A 91 -0.89 -17.41 7.84
N LEU A 92 -1.82 -17.02 6.96
CA LEU A 92 -2.88 -16.07 7.28
C LEU A 92 -3.97 -16.73 8.16
N PRO A 93 -4.20 -16.27 9.38
CA PRO A 93 -5.36 -16.68 10.16
C PRO A 93 -6.60 -15.97 9.61
N LEU A 94 -7.38 -16.66 8.76
CA LEU A 94 -8.60 -16.11 8.16
C LEU A 94 -9.84 -16.68 8.86
N PRO A 95 -10.56 -15.89 9.67
CA PRO A 95 -11.83 -16.32 10.26
C PRO A 95 -12.90 -16.35 9.17
N ALA A 96 -13.31 -17.54 8.75
CA ALA A 96 -14.28 -17.77 7.67
C ALA A 96 -15.59 -16.98 7.87
N GLY A 97 -16.07 -16.88 9.12
CA GLY A 97 -17.27 -16.11 9.45
C GLY A 97 -17.23 -14.65 9.00
N LYS A 98 -16.05 -13.98 9.07
CA LYS A 98 -15.89 -12.60 8.62
C LYS A 98 -16.01 -12.44 7.11
N LEU A 99 -15.73 -13.48 6.34
CA LEU A 99 -15.94 -13.50 4.90
C LEU A 99 -17.40 -13.75 4.56
N ILE A 100 -17.98 -14.81 5.16
CA ILE A 100 -19.34 -15.29 4.84
C ILE A 100 -20.39 -14.23 5.17
N MET A 101 -20.34 -13.64 6.38
CA MET A 101 -21.37 -12.75 6.89
C MET A 101 -21.64 -11.50 6.01
N LYS A 102 -20.65 -11.03 5.27
CA LYS A 102 -20.78 -9.86 4.37
C LYS A 102 -20.30 -10.17 2.96
N ARG A 103 -20.20 -11.45 2.56
CA ARG A 103 -19.76 -11.88 1.22
C ARG A 103 -18.49 -11.18 0.77
N LYS A 104 -17.50 -11.09 1.63
CA LYS A 104 -16.22 -10.43 1.36
C LYS A 104 -15.32 -11.34 0.54
N ASN A 105 -14.44 -10.73 -0.23
CA ASN A 105 -13.48 -11.44 -1.07
C ASN A 105 -12.05 -11.14 -0.59
N ILE A 106 -11.20 -12.16 -0.71
CA ILE A 106 -9.75 -12.01 -0.59
C ILE A 106 -9.15 -12.53 -1.88
N ILE A 107 -8.33 -11.73 -2.51
CA ILE A 107 -7.62 -12.09 -3.74
C ILE A 107 -6.13 -11.77 -3.58
N GLY A 108 -5.27 -12.52 -4.26
CA GLY A 108 -3.85 -12.23 -4.36
C GLY A 108 -3.51 -11.64 -5.71
N SER A 109 -2.44 -10.86 -5.77
CA SER A 109 -1.83 -10.42 -7.01
C SER A 109 -0.32 -10.53 -6.90
N LEU A 110 0.30 -11.15 -7.89
CA LEU A 110 1.75 -11.19 -8.03
C LEU A 110 2.21 -10.02 -8.93
N ILE A 111 3.49 -9.95 -9.21
CA ILE A 111 4.07 -9.01 -10.20
C ILE A 111 3.44 -9.23 -11.58
N GLY A 112 3.29 -8.16 -12.34
CA GLY A 112 2.81 -8.21 -13.72
C GLY A 112 3.86 -8.78 -14.68
N GLY A 113 3.39 -9.26 -15.84
CA GLY A 113 4.27 -9.62 -16.97
C GLY A 113 4.86 -8.38 -17.65
N ILE A 114 5.74 -8.59 -18.63
CA ILE A 114 6.43 -7.51 -19.36
C ILE A 114 5.41 -6.54 -19.98
N ARG A 115 4.34 -7.06 -20.60
CA ARG A 115 3.29 -6.22 -21.19
C ARG A 115 2.59 -5.34 -20.16
N GLU A 116 2.18 -5.92 -19.04
CA GLU A 116 1.50 -5.17 -17.98
C GLU A 116 2.43 -4.14 -17.34
N THR A 117 3.71 -4.43 -17.23
CA THR A 117 4.73 -3.49 -16.78
C THR A 117 4.86 -2.32 -17.76
N GLN A 118 4.87 -2.58 -19.08
CA GLN A 118 4.91 -1.52 -20.08
C GLN A 118 3.64 -0.66 -20.02
N GLU A 119 2.45 -1.27 -19.96
CA GLU A 119 1.18 -0.56 -19.82
C GLU A 119 1.17 0.35 -18.57
N MET A 120 1.74 -0.11 -17.47
CA MET A 120 1.89 0.68 -16.24
C MET A 120 2.84 1.86 -16.43
N LEU A 121 3.98 1.66 -17.11
CA LEU A 121 4.94 2.72 -17.38
C LEU A 121 4.35 3.79 -18.30
N ASP A 122 3.64 3.38 -19.35
CA ASP A 122 2.96 4.27 -20.30
C ASP A 122 1.90 5.11 -19.57
N TYR A 123 1.10 4.48 -18.72
CA TYR A 123 0.13 5.17 -17.88
C TYR A 123 0.78 6.18 -16.93
N CYS A 124 1.89 5.80 -16.28
CA CYS A 124 2.62 6.69 -15.39
C CYS A 124 3.20 7.90 -16.14
N ALA A 125 3.73 7.68 -17.35
CA ALA A 125 4.25 8.75 -18.19
C ALA A 125 3.14 9.72 -18.64
N GLU A 126 2.00 9.20 -19.09
CA GLU A 126 0.84 10.01 -19.51
C GLU A 126 0.27 10.89 -18.37
N HIS A 127 0.34 10.37 -17.14
CA HIS A 127 -0.25 11.05 -15.97
C HIS A 127 0.78 11.76 -15.08
N ASN A 128 2.05 11.86 -15.52
CA ASN A 128 3.15 12.46 -14.77
C ASN A 128 3.33 11.83 -13.37
N ILE A 129 3.17 10.51 -13.26
CA ILE A 129 3.39 9.76 -12.04
C ILE A 129 4.84 9.29 -12.01
N VAL A 130 5.62 9.81 -11.08
CA VAL A 130 7.03 9.45 -10.88
C VAL A 130 7.26 8.87 -9.50
N SER A 131 8.29 8.04 -9.35
CA SER A 131 8.72 7.55 -8.04
C SER A 131 9.54 8.62 -7.32
N GLU A 132 9.25 8.85 -6.03
CA GLU A 132 10.16 9.61 -5.18
C GLU A 132 11.37 8.73 -4.86
N VAL A 133 12.58 9.23 -5.13
CA VAL A 133 13.84 8.50 -4.95
C VAL A 133 14.90 9.40 -4.31
N GLU A 134 15.81 8.78 -3.57
CA GLU A 134 17.06 9.42 -3.11
C GLU A 134 18.20 8.89 -3.98
N VAL A 135 18.85 9.77 -4.74
CA VAL A 135 20.02 9.40 -5.55
C VAL A 135 21.25 9.40 -4.67
N ILE A 136 22.02 8.32 -4.71
CA ILE A 136 23.25 8.13 -3.93
C ILE A 136 24.41 7.72 -4.84
N ASN A 137 25.63 7.98 -4.39
CA ASN A 137 26.85 7.46 -5.04
C ASN A 137 27.07 5.99 -4.66
N ILE A 138 27.87 5.30 -5.49
CA ILE A 138 28.14 3.87 -5.31
C ILE A 138 28.82 3.54 -3.97
N ASP A 139 29.68 4.43 -3.47
CA ASP A 139 30.40 4.28 -2.21
C ASP A 139 29.49 4.42 -0.96
N GLN A 140 28.27 4.96 -1.13
CA GLN A 140 27.29 5.14 -0.06
C GLN A 140 26.35 3.94 0.13
N ILE A 141 26.55 2.83 -0.59
CA ILE A 141 25.66 1.66 -0.56
C ILE A 141 25.48 1.12 0.86
N ASN A 142 26.57 0.97 1.63
CA ASN A 142 26.51 0.39 2.96
C ASN A 142 25.69 1.29 3.92
N ASP A 143 25.90 2.59 3.86
CA ASP A 143 25.13 3.57 4.65
C ASP A 143 23.65 3.55 4.25
N ALA A 144 23.36 3.42 2.96
CA ALA A 144 22.00 3.31 2.47
C ALA A 144 21.28 2.03 2.99
N TYR A 145 21.98 0.89 3.06
CA TYR A 145 21.43 -0.32 3.70
C TYR A 145 21.14 -0.11 5.17
N GLU A 146 22.03 0.52 5.92
CA GLU A 146 21.80 0.85 7.32
C GLU A 146 20.57 1.76 7.52
N ARG A 147 20.42 2.78 6.66
CA ARG A 147 19.27 3.67 6.67
C ARG A 147 17.98 2.94 6.31
N MET A 148 18.02 2.05 5.32
CA MET A 148 16.87 1.26 4.91
C MET A 148 16.39 0.33 6.03
N LEU A 149 17.29 -0.31 6.77
CA LEU A 149 16.93 -1.15 7.93
C LEU A 149 16.26 -0.34 9.04
N LYS A 150 16.60 0.93 9.21
CA LYS A 150 15.98 1.86 10.16
C LYS A 150 14.69 2.48 9.63
N GLY A 151 14.31 2.20 8.38
CA GLY A 151 13.15 2.82 7.72
C GLY A 151 13.34 4.30 7.36
N ASP A 152 14.58 4.76 7.33
CA ASP A 152 14.98 6.13 6.97
C ASP A 152 15.28 6.22 5.47
N VAL A 153 14.25 6.15 4.65
CA VAL A 153 14.32 6.31 3.19
C VAL A 153 12.98 6.80 2.61
N ARG A 154 13.02 7.68 1.61
CA ARG A 154 11.86 8.29 0.95
C ARG A 154 11.87 8.12 -0.57
N TYR A 155 11.52 6.97 -1.12
CA TYR A 155 11.10 5.66 -0.55
C TYR A 155 12.03 4.58 -1.07
N ARG A 156 13.03 4.96 -1.86
CA ARG A 156 13.96 4.09 -2.54
C ARG A 156 15.27 4.82 -2.78
N PHE A 157 16.38 4.13 -2.59
CA PHE A 157 17.67 4.59 -3.08
C PHE A 157 17.85 4.21 -4.55
N VAL A 158 18.42 5.13 -5.33
CA VAL A 158 18.87 4.92 -6.70
C VAL A 158 20.35 5.24 -6.75
N ILE A 159 21.16 4.29 -7.21
CA ILE A 159 22.61 4.47 -7.28
C ILE A 159 22.94 5.15 -8.60
N ASP A 160 23.65 6.29 -8.53
CA ASP A 160 24.24 6.91 -9.71
C ASP A 160 25.48 6.11 -10.14
N THR A 161 25.33 5.32 -11.21
CA THR A 161 26.43 4.51 -11.75
C THR A 161 27.57 5.35 -12.33
N ALA A 162 27.35 6.62 -12.69
CA ALA A 162 28.41 7.53 -13.12
C ALA A 162 29.37 7.89 -11.97
N SER A 163 28.97 7.65 -10.72
CA SER A 163 29.85 7.81 -9.55
C SER A 163 30.87 6.71 -9.38
N LEU A 164 30.78 5.63 -10.17
CA LEU A 164 31.79 4.57 -10.22
C LEU A 164 33.01 5.09 -10.99
N LYS A 165 33.98 5.65 -10.27
CA LYS A 165 35.27 6.01 -10.88
C LYS A 165 36.07 4.73 -11.12
N GLN A 166 36.52 4.54 -12.35
CA GLN A 166 37.50 3.51 -12.70
C GLN A 166 38.85 3.76 -12.03
#